data_47e1fad5e535da610c38086d56f6bf12
#
_entry.id   47e1fad5e535da610c38086d56f6bf12
#
_cell.length_a   1.000
_cell.length_b   1.000
_cell.length_c   1.000
_cell.angle_alpha   90.00
_cell.angle_beta   90.00
_cell.angle_gamma   90.00
#
_symmetry.space_group_name_H-M   'P 1'
#
loop_
_entity.id
_entity.type
_entity.pdbx_description
1 polymer ?
#
loop_
_entity_poly.entity_id
_entity_poly.type
_entity_poly.pdbx_seq_one_letter_code
_entity_poly.pdbx_strand_id
1 'polypeptide(L)'
;MPSKETPASPGHPHPSYGSRVIDLCRELVSRPSLTPDDAGCQGLIVQRLLPLGFEAKWFYCGEVSNVLITRGSGSPSLWFLGHTDVVPPGAENLWTQPPFTPTERHGILYGRGVADMKGAVAAMVVALETFVQQHPESVHGQLGLLLTSDEEGDAVDGIVRVAEDLRAHGPVPDYCLVGEPSSLKQLGDSVRIGRRGSMHGRLQVNGIQGHTAFPQFLDNPVHRIAPFLAEWAKVTWDRGNGDFPPTSSQIASIHAGTGARNVTPSEAVVQLNVRHCPETSSAEVKARVEDMLRRHGIADYSIDWQVSGEPFYSQPGRLREAAVAACRTLLEVDPELNTGGGTSDGRFIAPLGTEVLELGLVNTSIHKIDECTPVADLDRLCATYHDIICRIIASA
;
A
#
# COMPACT_ATOMS: atom_id res chain seq x y z
N MET A 1 49.63 24.88 -17.90
CA MET A 1 49.42 24.22 -16.58
C MET A 1 48.44 23.08 -16.83
N PRO A 2 48.81 21.81 -16.57
CA PRO A 2 47.90 20.71 -16.81
C PRO A 2 46.89 20.64 -15.64
N SER A 3 45.62 20.44 -15.98
CA SER A 3 44.50 20.22 -15.08
C SER A 3 44.69 18.90 -14.31
N LYS A 4 44.62 18.98 -12.98
CA LYS A 4 44.61 17.81 -12.09
C LYS A 4 43.28 17.09 -12.23
N GLU A 5 43.30 15.93 -12.87
CA GLU A 5 42.21 14.95 -12.78
C GLU A 5 42.15 14.43 -11.32
N THR A 6 40.99 14.58 -10.70
CA THR A 6 40.68 13.97 -9.43
C THR A 6 40.44 12.48 -9.70
N PRO A 7 41.10 11.54 -8.99
CA PRO A 7 40.86 10.13 -9.20
C PRO A 7 39.43 9.78 -8.73
N ALA A 8 38.67 9.13 -9.62
CA ALA A 8 37.39 8.49 -9.28
C ALA A 8 37.60 7.49 -8.14
N SER A 9 36.79 7.55 -7.11
CA SER A 9 36.77 6.55 -6.03
C SER A 9 36.51 5.17 -6.63
N PRO A 10 37.26 4.12 -6.23
CA PRO A 10 36.98 2.77 -6.69
C PRO A 10 35.62 2.34 -6.15
N GLY A 11 34.62 2.22 -7.04
CA GLY A 11 33.32 1.65 -6.73
C GLY A 11 33.55 0.21 -6.22
N HIS A 12 33.15 -0.05 -4.98
CA HIS A 12 33.09 -1.43 -4.50
C HIS A 12 32.11 -2.18 -5.41
N PRO A 13 32.48 -3.36 -5.95
CA PRO A 13 31.54 -4.15 -6.72
C PRO A 13 30.35 -4.51 -5.80
N HIS A 14 29.17 -4.00 -6.14
CA HIS A 14 27.97 -4.41 -5.42
C HIS A 14 27.78 -5.92 -5.55
N PRO A 15 27.44 -6.64 -4.46
CA PRO A 15 27.16 -8.05 -4.56
C PRO A 15 26.02 -8.27 -5.55
N SER A 16 26.20 -9.21 -6.47
CA SER A 16 25.10 -9.61 -7.36
C SER A 16 24.08 -10.38 -6.54
N TYR A 17 22.89 -9.82 -6.39
CA TYR A 17 21.75 -10.47 -5.74
C TYR A 17 20.97 -11.35 -6.72
N GLY A 18 21.10 -11.10 -7.99
CA GLY A 18 20.56 -11.62 -9.23
C GLY A 18 19.69 -12.87 -9.09
N SER A 19 20.29 -14.06 -9.20
CA SER A 19 19.52 -15.32 -9.17
C SER A 19 18.74 -15.50 -7.84
N ARG A 20 19.29 -15.09 -6.70
CA ARG A 20 18.66 -15.30 -5.38
C ARG A 20 17.32 -14.58 -5.25
N VAL A 21 17.26 -13.31 -5.68
CA VAL A 21 16.03 -12.51 -5.59
C VAL A 21 15.01 -12.98 -6.63
N ILE A 22 15.46 -13.32 -7.84
CA ILE A 22 14.59 -13.80 -8.92
C ILE A 22 14.00 -15.18 -8.55
N ASP A 23 14.81 -16.09 -8.03
CA ASP A 23 14.38 -17.43 -7.66
C ASP A 23 13.35 -17.37 -6.51
N LEU A 24 13.61 -16.56 -5.48
CA LEU A 24 12.65 -16.35 -4.40
C LEU A 24 11.35 -15.68 -4.89
N CYS A 25 11.46 -14.67 -5.76
CA CYS A 25 10.29 -14.03 -6.36
C CYS A 25 9.44 -15.05 -7.13
N ARG A 26 10.06 -15.91 -7.95
CA ARG A 26 9.36 -16.98 -8.68
C ARG A 26 8.68 -17.97 -7.73
N GLU A 27 9.36 -18.34 -6.66
CA GLU A 27 8.79 -19.26 -5.67
C GLU A 27 7.59 -18.65 -4.96
N LEU A 28 7.64 -17.36 -4.58
CA LEU A 28 6.51 -16.65 -3.99
C LEU A 28 5.36 -16.49 -4.98
N VAL A 29 5.63 -16.08 -6.23
CA VAL A 29 4.59 -15.90 -7.27
C VAL A 29 3.91 -17.22 -7.63
N SER A 30 4.62 -18.35 -7.57
CA SER A 30 4.02 -19.67 -7.84
C SER A 30 2.98 -20.12 -6.80
N ARG A 31 2.88 -19.42 -5.66
CA ARG A 31 1.91 -19.68 -4.60
C ARG A 31 0.67 -18.81 -4.82
N PRO A 32 -0.52 -19.38 -5.07
CA PRO A 32 -1.73 -18.63 -5.34
C PRO A 32 -2.35 -18.08 -4.04
N SER A 33 -1.65 -17.18 -3.38
CA SER A 33 -2.04 -16.56 -2.11
C SER A 33 -3.11 -15.49 -2.32
N LEU A 34 -4.30 -15.90 -2.74
CA LEU A 34 -5.45 -15.00 -2.89
C LEU A 34 -5.91 -14.53 -1.51
N THR A 35 -6.01 -13.21 -1.33
CA THR A 35 -6.43 -12.63 -0.04
C THR A 35 -7.68 -13.32 0.51
N PRO A 36 -7.74 -13.73 1.79
CA PRO A 36 -6.72 -13.58 2.84
C PRO A 36 -5.76 -14.77 2.99
N ASP A 37 -5.72 -15.73 2.05
CA ASP A 37 -4.87 -16.92 2.13
C ASP A 37 -3.41 -16.58 1.79
N ASP A 38 -2.50 -16.88 2.70
CA ASP A 38 -1.05 -16.72 2.50
C ASP A 38 -0.43 -17.77 1.57
N ALA A 39 -1.09 -18.89 1.35
CA ALA A 39 -0.58 -20.05 0.61
C ALA A 39 0.84 -20.50 1.01
N GLY A 40 1.24 -20.25 2.26
CA GLY A 40 2.54 -20.62 2.83
C GLY A 40 3.72 -19.72 2.41
N CYS A 41 3.48 -18.55 1.87
CA CYS A 41 4.53 -17.58 1.52
C CYS A 41 5.31 -17.12 2.76
N GLN A 42 4.61 -16.75 3.84
CA GLN A 42 5.25 -16.29 5.09
C GLN A 42 6.07 -17.44 5.73
N GLY A 43 5.54 -18.66 5.72
CA GLY A 43 6.25 -19.83 6.23
C GLY A 43 7.57 -20.10 5.49
N LEU A 44 7.58 -19.96 4.17
CA LEU A 44 8.79 -20.05 3.35
C LEU A 44 9.83 -18.99 3.76
N ILE A 45 9.39 -17.74 3.95
CA ILE A 45 10.28 -16.63 4.32
C ILE A 45 10.86 -16.85 5.72
N VAL A 46 10.03 -17.27 6.69
CA VAL A 46 10.49 -17.61 8.04
C VAL A 46 11.56 -18.69 8.00
N GLN A 47 11.34 -19.78 7.24
CA GLN A 47 12.33 -20.87 7.11
C GLN A 47 13.67 -20.41 6.55
N ARG A 48 13.71 -19.36 5.72
CA ARG A 48 14.94 -18.79 5.17
C ARG A 48 15.68 -17.91 6.18
N LEU A 49 14.96 -17.16 7.01
CA LEU A 49 15.56 -16.17 7.92
C LEU A 49 15.93 -16.76 9.30
N LEU A 50 15.22 -17.77 9.79
CA LEU A 50 15.54 -18.43 11.08
C LEU A 50 17.00 -18.91 11.21
N PRO A 51 17.62 -19.59 10.19
CA PRO A 51 19.01 -20.03 10.27
C PRO A 51 20.02 -18.87 10.39
N LEU A 52 19.59 -17.66 10.06
CA LEU A 52 20.39 -16.43 10.16
C LEU A 52 20.21 -15.73 11.50
N GLY A 53 19.56 -16.34 12.49
CA GLY A 53 19.36 -15.81 13.84
C GLY A 53 18.22 -14.80 13.95
N PHE A 54 17.28 -14.82 13.03
CA PHE A 54 16.01 -14.12 13.21
C PHE A 54 15.06 -14.95 14.08
N GLU A 55 14.15 -14.24 14.76
CA GLU A 55 13.05 -14.81 15.52
C GLU A 55 11.72 -14.43 14.85
N ALA A 56 10.72 -15.30 14.92
CA ALA A 56 9.41 -15.05 14.30
C ALA A 56 8.30 -15.04 15.35
N LYS A 57 7.50 -13.98 15.37
CA LYS A 57 6.27 -13.85 16.17
C LYS A 57 5.08 -13.83 15.22
N TRP A 58 4.19 -14.82 15.34
CA TRP A 58 2.99 -14.95 14.53
C TRP A 58 1.78 -14.32 15.20
N PHE A 59 0.91 -13.72 14.37
CA PHE A 59 -0.38 -13.17 14.75
C PHE A 59 -1.44 -13.73 13.80
N TYR A 60 -2.32 -14.57 14.33
CA TYR A 60 -3.42 -15.17 13.57
C TYR A 60 -4.72 -14.51 13.95
N CYS A 61 -5.45 -13.95 12.97
CA CYS A 61 -6.74 -13.31 13.15
C CYS A 61 -7.71 -13.89 12.13
N GLY A 62 -8.61 -14.79 12.54
CA GLY A 62 -9.46 -15.51 11.60
C GLY A 62 -8.64 -16.34 10.62
N GLU A 63 -8.84 -16.09 9.31
CA GLU A 63 -8.10 -16.74 8.23
C GLU A 63 -6.81 -15.99 7.86
N VAL A 64 -6.61 -14.78 8.42
CA VAL A 64 -5.45 -13.94 8.14
C VAL A 64 -4.25 -14.37 8.98
N SER A 65 -3.10 -14.49 8.35
CA SER A 65 -1.81 -14.67 9.01
C SER A 65 -0.95 -13.41 8.88
N ASN A 66 -0.34 -13.02 10.00
CA ASN A 66 0.67 -11.97 10.03
C ASN A 66 1.90 -12.51 10.75
N VAL A 67 3.08 -12.11 10.33
CA VAL A 67 4.33 -12.50 11.00
C VAL A 67 5.29 -11.33 11.10
N LEU A 68 5.81 -11.12 12.30
CA LEU A 68 6.92 -10.21 12.58
C LEU A 68 8.19 -11.06 12.77
N ILE A 69 9.19 -10.86 11.92
CA ILE A 69 10.45 -11.58 11.90
C ILE A 69 11.54 -10.57 12.25
N THR A 70 12.24 -10.74 13.38
CA THR A 70 13.21 -9.75 13.87
C THR A 70 14.55 -10.37 14.22
N ARG A 71 15.62 -9.56 14.12
CA ARG A 71 16.97 -9.91 14.61
C ARG A 71 17.59 -8.69 15.28
N GLY A 72 18.22 -8.90 16.45
CA GLY A 72 18.78 -7.82 17.27
C GLY A 72 17.72 -7.12 18.12
N SER A 73 18.09 -6.05 18.78
CA SER A 73 17.20 -5.27 19.66
C SER A 73 17.71 -3.85 19.87
N GLY A 74 16.81 -2.94 20.24
CA GLY A 74 17.14 -1.55 20.50
C GLY A 74 17.16 -0.69 19.23
N SER A 75 17.68 0.54 19.38
CA SER A 75 17.75 1.54 18.31
C SER A 75 19.19 1.60 17.75
N PRO A 76 19.37 1.89 16.44
CA PRO A 76 18.29 2.11 15.49
C PRO A 76 17.56 0.81 15.10
N SER A 77 16.26 0.87 14.92
CA SER A 77 15.45 -0.26 14.45
C SER A 77 14.86 0.06 13.08
N LEU A 78 15.15 -0.80 12.09
CA LEU A 78 14.63 -0.70 10.73
C LEU A 78 13.82 -1.96 10.40
N TRP A 79 12.52 -1.77 10.15
CA TRP A 79 11.66 -2.85 9.68
C TRP A 79 11.25 -2.62 8.24
N PHE A 80 11.19 -3.70 7.48
CA PHE A 80 10.46 -3.77 6.24
C PHE A 80 9.01 -4.18 6.50
N LEU A 81 8.09 -3.66 5.68
CA LEU A 81 6.68 -4.03 5.72
C LEU A 81 6.22 -4.39 4.33
N GLY A 82 5.47 -5.49 4.22
CA GLY A 82 4.88 -5.93 2.98
C GLY A 82 3.76 -6.93 3.17
N HIS A 83 3.12 -7.29 2.07
CA HIS A 83 2.08 -8.31 2.04
C HIS A 83 2.46 -9.48 1.13
N THR A 84 1.88 -10.64 1.43
CA THR A 84 2.09 -11.88 0.68
C THR A 84 0.86 -12.32 -0.08
N ASP A 85 -0.29 -11.77 0.26
CA ASP A 85 -1.54 -11.95 -0.46
C ASP A 85 -1.57 -11.16 -1.77
N VAL A 86 -2.49 -11.52 -2.64
CA VAL A 86 -2.68 -10.89 -3.95
C VAL A 86 -4.16 -10.81 -4.30
N VAL A 87 -4.55 -9.81 -5.10
CA VAL A 87 -5.90 -9.74 -5.67
C VAL A 87 -6.16 -10.93 -6.62
N PRO A 88 -7.43 -11.32 -6.82
CA PRO A 88 -7.80 -12.31 -7.83
C PRO A 88 -7.24 -11.97 -9.21
N PRO A 89 -6.78 -12.95 -9.98
CA PRO A 89 -6.20 -12.73 -11.31
C PRO A 89 -7.21 -12.25 -12.36
N GLY A 90 -8.51 -12.34 -12.07
CA GLY A 90 -9.56 -12.08 -13.02
C GLY A 90 -9.76 -13.24 -14.02
N ALA A 91 -10.07 -12.94 -15.26
CA ALA A 91 -10.29 -13.94 -16.30
C ALA A 91 -8.95 -14.57 -16.74
N GLU A 92 -8.62 -15.72 -16.18
CA GLU A 92 -7.33 -16.40 -16.43
C GLU A 92 -7.09 -16.75 -17.91
N ASN A 93 -8.14 -16.96 -18.69
CA ASN A 93 -8.05 -17.20 -20.12
C ASN A 93 -7.58 -15.99 -20.94
N LEU A 94 -7.51 -14.81 -20.34
CA LEU A 94 -6.97 -13.59 -20.94
C LEU A 94 -5.48 -13.41 -20.66
N TRP A 95 -4.92 -14.15 -19.69
CA TRP A 95 -3.51 -14.12 -19.39
C TRP A 95 -2.70 -14.81 -20.48
N THR A 96 -1.58 -14.20 -20.88
CA THR A 96 -0.65 -14.81 -21.85
C THR A 96 0.01 -16.08 -21.31
N GLN A 97 0.23 -16.15 -19.99
CA GLN A 97 0.66 -17.33 -19.23
C GLN A 97 -0.20 -17.43 -17.97
N PRO A 98 -0.41 -18.62 -17.39
CA PRO A 98 -1.15 -18.75 -16.15
C PRO A 98 -0.60 -17.83 -15.06
N PRO A 99 -1.44 -17.12 -14.31
CA PRO A 99 -1.02 -16.03 -13.39
C PRO A 99 -0.06 -16.48 -12.29
N PHE A 100 -0.12 -17.75 -11.88
CA PHE A 100 0.76 -18.33 -10.85
C PHE A 100 1.84 -19.26 -11.44
N THR A 101 2.15 -19.08 -12.73
CA THR A 101 3.28 -19.73 -13.40
C THR A 101 4.29 -18.63 -13.82
N PRO A 102 5.17 -18.20 -12.89
CA PRO A 102 6.07 -17.07 -13.14
C PRO A 102 6.96 -17.33 -14.36
N THR A 103 6.77 -16.54 -15.41
CA THR A 103 7.40 -16.76 -16.70
C THR A 103 8.21 -15.53 -17.11
N GLU A 104 9.51 -15.75 -17.39
CA GLU A 104 10.38 -14.69 -17.90
C GLU A 104 10.39 -14.69 -19.44
N ARG A 105 10.21 -13.51 -20.03
CA ARG A 105 10.32 -13.27 -21.48
C ARG A 105 11.00 -11.95 -21.71
N HIS A 106 12.07 -11.95 -22.49
CA HIS A 106 12.82 -10.75 -22.87
C HIS A 106 13.24 -9.88 -21.67
N GLY A 107 13.63 -10.52 -20.54
CA GLY A 107 14.03 -9.82 -19.32
C GLY A 107 12.89 -9.24 -18.49
N ILE A 108 11.65 -9.60 -18.80
CA ILE A 108 10.45 -9.25 -18.01
C ILE A 108 9.89 -10.52 -17.37
N LEU A 109 9.66 -10.47 -16.06
CA LEU A 109 9.01 -11.54 -15.30
C LEU A 109 7.52 -11.23 -15.17
N TYR A 110 6.68 -12.18 -15.58
CA TYR A 110 5.23 -12.11 -15.56
C TYR A 110 4.66 -13.02 -14.47
N GLY A 111 3.63 -12.57 -13.78
CA GLY A 111 2.86 -13.32 -12.79
C GLY A 111 2.10 -12.43 -11.83
N ARG A 112 0.96 -12.89 -11.29
CA ARG A 112 0.18 -12.16 -10.31
C ARG A 112 0.98 -11.99 -9.02
N GLY A 113 1.08 -10.73 -8.55
CA GLY A 113 1.83 -10.37 -7.35
C GLY A 113 3.31 -10.09 -7.61
N VAL A 114 3.80 -10.22 -8.86
CA VAL A 114 5.23 -10.00 -9.13
C VAL A 114 5.64 -8.54 -8.90
N ALA A 115 4.77 -7.59 -9.19
CA ALA A 115 4.98 -6.17 -8.94
C ALA A 115 4.33 -5.72 -7.63
N ASP A 116 3.20 -6.32 -7.24
CA ASP A 116 2.41 -5.98 -6.07
C ASP A 116 2.13 -7.22 -5.21
N MET A 117 2.95 -7.48 -4.15
CA MET A 117 4.30 -6.90 -3.97
C MET A 117 5.35 -7.99 -3.66
N LYS A 118 5.13 -9.24 -4.14
CA LYS A 118 6.03 -10.40 -3.87
C LYS A 118 7.46 -10.17 -4.38
N GLY A 119 7.63 -9.38 -5.47
CA GLY A 119 8.95 -9.00 -5.96
C GLY A 119 9.72 -8.15 -4.95
N ALA A 120 9.05 -7.16 -4.35
CA ALA A 120 9.63 -6.32 -3.30
C ALA A 120 9.91 -7.15 -2.03
N VAL A 121 8.99 -8.05 -1.64
CA VAL A 121 9.20 -8.97 -0.51
C VAL A 121 10.44 -9.85 -0.74
N ALA A 122 10.61 -10.40 -1.93
CA ALA A 122 11.81 -11.18 -2.28
C ALA A 122 13.09 -10.33 -2.16
N ALA A 123 13.04 -9.08 -2.63
CA ALA A 123 14.15 -8.13 -2.51
C ALA A 123 14.50 -7.80 -1.05
N MET A 124 13.50 -7.58 -0.19
CA MET A 124 13.68 -7.37 1.26
C MET A 124 14.37 -8.55 1.93
N VAL A 125 13.87 -9.76 1.69
CA VAL A 125 14.42 -10.98 2.28
C VAL A 125 15.88 -11.17 1.89
N VAL A 126 16.21 -11.06 0.59
CA VAL A 126 17.57 -11.25 0.11
C VAL A 126 18.50 -10.12 0.58
N ALA A 127 18.01 -8.90 0.72
CA ALA A 127 18.77 -7.78 1.30
C ALA A 127 19.11 -8.04 2.78
N LEU A 128 18.16 -8.51 3.58
CA LEU A 128 18.36 -8.90 4.98
C LEU A 128 19.35 -10.06 5.10
N GLU A 129 19.18 -11.14 4.29
CA GLU A 129 20.12 -12.28 4.25
C GLU A 129 21.53 -11.82 3.95
N THR A 130 21.70 -10.95 2.95
CA THR A 130 23.01 -10.46 2.52
C THR A 130 23.67 -9.61 3.59
N PHE A 131 22.92 -8.67 4.18
CA PHE A 131 23.44 -7.82 5.25
C PHE A 131 23.94 -8.64 6.44
N VAL A 132 23.14 -9.61 6.90
CA VAL A 132 23.50 -10.47 8.04
C VAL A 132 24.70 -11.36 7.75
N GLN A 133 24.82 -11.86 6.51
CA GLN A 133 25.99 -12.66 6.11
C GLN A 133 27.27 -11.82 6.05
N GLN A 134 27.18 -10.54 5.70
CA GLN A 134 28.31 -9.61 5.70
C GLN A 134 28.67 -9.09 7.11
N HIS A 135 27.71 -9.06 8.03
CA HIS A 135 27.83 -8.56 9.39
C HIS A 135 27.38 -9.62 10.43
N PRO A 136 28.07 -10.79 10.52
CA PRO A 136 27.59 -11.92 11.35
C PRO A 136 27.65 -11.62 12.86
N GLU A 137 28.60 -10.81 13.30
CA GLU A 137 28.94 -10.63 14.73
C GLU A 137 28.05 -9.60 15.44
N SER A 138 27.46 -8.63 14.72
CA SER A 138 26.65 -7.59 15.38
C SER A 138 25.69 -6.90 14.42
N VAL A 139 24.41 -6.98 14.72
CA VAL A 139 23.44 -5.98 14.32
C VAL A 139 23.36 -4.96 15.47
N HIS A 140 24.01 -3.80 15.32
CA HIS A 140 23.77 -2.70 16.25
C HIS A 140 22.35 -2.17 15.98
N GLY A 141 21.41 -2.42 16.91
CA GLY A 141 20.00 -2.13 16.72
C GLY A 141 19.18 -3.34 16.33
N GLN A 142 18.08 -3.14 15.61
CA GLN A 142 17.16 -4.20 15.22
C GLN A 142 16.81 -4.15 13.74
N LEU A 143 16.87 -5.30 13.09
CA LEU A 143 16.29 -5.55 11.77
C LEU A 143 14.95 -6.25 11.93
N GLY A 144 13.95 -5.87 11.10
CA GLY A 144 12.65 -6.52 11.09
C GLY A 144 12.08 -6.68 9.68
N LEU A 145 11.21 -7.68 9.56
CA LEU A 145 10.34 -7.88 8.40
C LEU A 145 8.95 -8.22 8.94
N LEU A 146 7.98 -7.36 8.67
CA LEU A 146 6.58 -7.53 9.03
C LEU A 146 5.78 -7.86 7.78
N LEU A 147 5.09 -8.99 7.78
CA LEU A 147 4.31 -9.48 6.64
C LEU A 147 2.86 -9.74 7.05
N THR A 148 1.94 -9.47 6.14
CA THR A 148 0.51 -9.76 6.26
C THR A 148 -0.02 -10.55 5.07
N SER A 149 -1.18 -11.17 5.23
CA SER A 149 -1.99 -11.75 4.15
C SER A 149 -3.35 -11.07 3.98
N ASP A 150 -3.52 -9.82 4.44
CA ASP A 150 -4.78 -9.06 4.36
C ASP A 150 -4.52 -7.56 4.04
N GLU A 151 -3.65 -7.27 3.07
CA GLU A 151 -3.50 -5.90 2.56
C GLU A 151 -4.47 -5.64 1.41
N GLU A 152 -4.60 -6.60 0.51
CA GLU A 152 -5.42 -6.55 -0.71
C GLU A 152 -6.93 -6.85 -0.45
N GLY A 153 -7.27 -7.18 0.79
CA GLY A 153 -8.62 -7.45 1.26
C GLY A 153 -9.23 -6.28 2.04
N ASP A 154 -9.95 -6.63 3.09
CA ASP A 154 -10.62 -5.64 3.96
C ASP A 154 -9.65 -4.93 4.92
N ALA A 155 -8.45 -5.45 5.10
CA ALA A 155 -7.38 -4.96 5.98
C ALA A 155 -7.84 -4.75 7.45
N VAL A 156 -8.73 -5.62 7.92
CA VAL A 156 -9.32 -5.56 9.27
C VAL A 156 -8.67 -6.51 10.26
N ASP A 157 -8.02 -7.56 9.76
CA ASP A 157 -7.33 -8.59 10.54
C ASP A 157 -5.83 -8.69 10.22
N GLY A 158 -5.34 -7.80 9.33
CA GLY A 158 -3.94 -7.65 8.93
C GLY A 158 -3.11 -6.80 9.88
N ILE A 159 -2.32 -5.88 9.34
CA ILE A 159 -1.37 -5.04 10.10
C ILE A 159 -2.04 -4.18 11.16
N VAL A 160 -3.31 -3.86 11.04
CA VAL A 160 -4.05 -3.14 12.09
C VAL A 160 -4.00 -3.89 13.42
N ARG A 161 -4.16 -5.23 13.42
CA ARG A 161 -4.08 -6.06 14.63
C ARG A 161 -2.68 -6.14 15.20
N VAL A 162 -1.68 -6.21 14.33
CA VAL A 162 -0.27 -6.15 14.76
C VAL A 162 0.04 -4.79 15.38
N ALA A 163 -0.40 -3.70 14.78
CA ALA A 163 -0.19 -2.33 15.29
C ALA A 163 -0.87 -2.13 16.67
N GLU A 164 -2.03 -2.75 16.91
CA GLU A 164 -2.69 -2.76 18.21
C GLU A 164 -1.82 -3.47 19.28
N ASP A 165 -1.25 -4.64 18.97
CA ASP A 165 -0.34 -5.36 19.86
C ASP A 165 0.96 -4.58 20.11
N LEU A 166 1.56 -4.01 19.06
CA LEU A 166 2.77 -3.19 19.18
C LEU A 166 2.54 -1.96 20.07
N ARG A 167 1.40 -1.28 19.93
CA ARG A 167 1.05 -0.13 20.79
C ARG A 167 0.91 -0.53 22.25
N ALA A 168 0.38 -1.72 22.52
CA ALA A 168 0.15 -2.19 23.87
C ALA A 168 1.41 -2.78 24.52
N HIS A 169 2.24 -3.46 23.76
CA HIS A 169 3.31 -4.31 24.29
C HIS A 169 4.70 -4.04 23.68
N GLY A 170 4.79 -3.20 22.60
CA GLY A 170 6.05 -2.89 21.88
C GLY A 170 6.88 -4.12 21.50
N PRO A 171 7.98 -4.03 20.80
CA PRO A 171 8.67 -2.82 20.38
C PRO A 171 8.01 -2.12 19.19
N VAL A 172 8.17 -0.79 19.09
CA VAL A 172 7.81 0.00 17.93
C VAL A 172 9.11 0.35 17.19
N PRO A 173 9.20 0.16 15.86
CA PRO A 173 10.42 0.47 15.11
C PRO A 173 10.62 1.98 14.97
N ASP A 174 11.90 2.42 14.92
CA ASP A 174 12.23 3.82 14.59
C ASP A 174 11.90 4.12 13.13
N TYR A 175 12.13 3.12 12.25
CA TYR A 175 12.02 3.24 10.80
C TYR A 175 11.25 2.06 10.21
N CYS A 176 10.34 2.34 9.26
CA CYS A 176 9.61 1.32 8.51
C CYS A 176 9.63 1.65 7.02
N LEU A 177 10.16 0.74 6.21
CA LEU A 177 10.17 0.84 4.77
C LEU A 177 9.18 -0.16 4.17
N VAL A 178 8.11 0.37 3.58
CA VAL A 178 7.06 -0.42 2.92
C VAL A 178 7.46 -0.66 1.46
N GLY A 179 7.33 -1.89 0.98
CA GLY A 179 7.73 -2.26 -0.39
C GLY A 179 6.65 -2.13 -1.44
N GLU A 180 5.61 -1.36 -1.16
CA GLU A 180 4.55 -1.05 -2.11
C GLU A 180 5.08 -0.52 -3.44
N PRO A 181 4.45 -0.86 -4.59
CA PRO A 181 4.87 -0.39 -5.91
C PRO A 181 4.67 1.13 -6.04
N SER A 182 5.63 1.88 -5.57
CA SER A 182 5.61 3.35 -5.52
C SER A 182 6.14 4.02 -6.78
N SER A 183 7.00 3.32 -7.55
CA SER A 183 7.63 3.85 -8.75
C SER A 183 6.63 3.98 -9.90
N LEU A 184 6.82 4.98 -10.77
CA LEU A 184 5.85 5.33 -11.82
C LEU A 184 6.31 4.94 -13.23
N LYS A 185 7.49 5.36 -13.65
CA LYS A 185 8.05 5.13 -15.00
C LYS A 185 9.31 4.27 -14.97
N GLN A 186 10.10 4.44 -13.92
CA GLN A 186 11.32 3.69 -13.69
C GLN A 186 11.52 3.48 -12.19
N LEU A 187 12.21 2.42 -11.84
CA LEU A 187 12.48 2.09 -10.45
C LEU A 187 13.11 3.27 -9.70
N GLY A 188 12.55 3.63 -8.55
CA GLY A 188 13.05 4.65 -7.66
C GLY A 188 12.73 6.10 -8.07
N ASP A 189 11.93 6.34 -9.12
CA ASP A 189 11.55 7.70 -9.54
C ASP A 189 10.52 8.36 -8.62
N SER A 190 9.94 7.61 -7.69
CA SER A 190 8.97 8.11 -6.71
C SER A 190 9.11 7.37 -5.39
N VAL A 191 9.25 8.12 -4.31
CA VAL A 191 9.21 7.65 -2.92
C VAL A 191 8.01 8.27 -2.22
N ARG A 192 7.16 7.44 -1.60
CA ARG A 192 6.03 7.94 -0.84
C ARG A 192 6.48 8.29 0.57
N ILE A 193 6.25 9.54 0.97
CA ILE A 193 6.59 10.08 2.29
C ILE A 193 5.37 10.23 3.18
N GLY A 194 4.24 9.69 2.75
CA GLY A 194 2.95 9.72 3.41
C GLY A 194 1.85 9.29 2.45
N ARG A 195 0.65 9.17 2.96
CA ARG A 195 -0.54 8.83 2.17
C ARG A 195 -1.73 9.68 2.58
N ARG A 196 -2.60 9.99 1.64
CA ARG A 196 -3.92 10.55 1.94
C ARG A 196 -4.75 9.53 2.68
N GLY A 197 -5.65 10.02 3.54
CA GLY A 197 -6.69 9.19 4.12
C GLY A 197 -7.67 8.68 3.07
N SER A 198 -8.36 7.61 3.41
CA SER A 198 -9.35 6.96 2.55
C SER A 198 -10.59 6.65 3.36
N MET A 199 -11.74 7.06 2.86
CA MET A 199 -13.04 6.72 3.46
C MET A 199 -14.09 6.47 2.40
N HIS A 200 -15.04 5.62 2.75
CA HIS A 200 -16.19 5.23 1.94
C HIS A 200 -17.47 5.51 2.70
N GLY A 201 -18.50 5.97 1.99
CA GLY A 201 -19.83 6.17 2.55
C GLY A 201 -20.88 5.46 1.71
N ARG A 202 -21.68 4.59 2.33
CA ARG A 202 -22.87 4.02 1.71
C ARG A 202 -24.07 4.85 2.17
N LEU A 203 -24.50 5.79 1.33
CA LEU A 203 -25.67 6.63 1.56
C LEU A 203 -26.90 5.96 0.95
N GLN A 204 -27.92 5.73 1.76
CA GLN A 204 -29.24 5.27 1.32
C GLN A 204 -30.26 6.36 1.64
N VAL A 205 -31.02 6.78 0.64
CA VAL A 205 -32.14 7.71 0.77
C VAL A 205 -33.43 6.96 0.52
N ASN A 206 -34.33 6.98 1.48
CA ASN A 206 -35.62 6.29 1.40
C ASN A 206 -36.67 7.15 0.68
N GLY A 207 -37.67 6.50 0.10
CA GLY A 207 -38.78 7.12 -0.57
C GLY A 207 -40.01 6.23 -0.56
N ILE A 208 -41.01 6.57 -1.35
CA ILE A 208 -42.25 5.80 -1.49
C ILE A 208 -42.36 5.35 -2.94
N GLN A 209 -42.28 4.03 -3.17
CA GLN A 209 -42.47 3.44 -4.48
C GLN A 209 -43.90 3.67 -4.97
N GLY A 210 -44.06 3.97 -6.27
CA GLY A 210 -45.37 4.16 -6.87
C GLY A 210 -45.34 4.16 -8.38
N HIS A 211 -46.54 4.18 -8.96
CA HIS A 211 -46.72 4.29 -10.40
C HIS A 211 -46.47 5.74 -10.86
N THR A 212 -45.60 5.93 -11.83
CA THR A 212 -45.16 7.26 -12.32
C THR A 212 -46.30 8.18 -12.79
N ALA A 213 -47.45 7.62 -13.17
CA ALA A 213 -48.64 8.38 -13.53
C ALA A 213 -49.40 9.01 -12.34
N PHE A 214 -49.06 8.66 -11.11
CA PHE A 214 -49.74 9.10 -9.90
C PHE A 214 -48.76 9.72 -8.89
N PRO A 215 -48.15 10.88 -9.25
CA PRO A 215 -47.08 11.48 -8.43
C PRO A 215 -47.51 11.86 -7.01
N GLN A 216 -48.81 12.02 -6.76
CA GLN A 216 -49.35 12.34 -5.43
C GLN A 216 -49.30 11.18 -4.43
N PHE A 217 -49.01 9.96 -4.87
CA PHE A 217 -48.94 8.75 -4.03
C PHE A 217 -47.53 8.18 -3.90
N LEU A 218 -46.51 8.89 -4.39
CA LEU A 218 -45.14 8.43 -4.34
C LEU A 218 -44.21 9.53 -3.81
N ASP A 219 -43.05 9.12 -3.36
CA ASP A 219 -41.91 10.00 -3.07
C ASP A 219 -40.67 9.40 -3.73
N ASN A 220 -40.16 10.06 -4.77
CA ASN A 220 -39.05 9.54 -5.55
C ASN A 220 -37.70 9.90 -4.93
N PRO A 221 -36.96 8.95 -4.31
CA PRO A 221 -35.69 9.22 -3.66
C PRO A 221 -34.61 9.67 -4.65
N VAL A 222 -34.72 9.31 -5.94
CA VAL A 222 -33.80 9.80 -6.99
C VAL A 222 -33.95 11.28 -7.20
N HIS A 223 -35.19 11.81 -7.22
CA HIS A 223 -35.43 13.26 -7.31
C HIS A 223 -34.95 13.99 -6.06
N ARG A 224 -35.12 13.39 -4.89
CA ARG A 224 -34.68 13.99 -3.61
C ARG A 224 -33.16 14.08 -3.52
N ILE A 225 -32.43 13.05 -3.96
CA ILE A 225 -30.97 13.03 -3.84
C ILE A 225 -30.25 13.82 -4.94
N ALA A 226 -30.89 14.07 -6.08
CA ALA A 226 -30.26 14.71 -7.24
C ALA A 226 -29.58 16.07 -6.93
N PRO A 227 -30.17 17.00 -6.13
CA PRO A 227 -29.50 18.24 -5.75
C PRO A 227 -28.21 17.99 -4.92
N PHE A 228 -28.23 17.05 -4.00
CA PHE A 228 -27.06 16.64 -3.24
C PHE A 228 -25.94 16.10 -4.16
N LEU A 229 -26.28 15.23 -5.11
CA LEU A 229 -25.31 14.69 -6.06
C LEU A 229 -24.69 15.79 -6.93
N ALA A 230 -25.49 16.77 -7.34
CA ALA A 230 -25.02 17.91 -8.11
C ALA A 230 -24.06 18.82 -7.32
N GLU A 231 -24.29 18.99 -6.03
CA GLU A 231 -23.39 19.72 -5.13
C GLU A 231 -22.13 18.91 -4.85
N TRP A 232 -22.26 17.59 -4.52
CA TRP A 232 -21.15 16.69 -4.28
C TRP A 232 -20.15 16.67 -5.45
N ALA A 233 -20.65 16.62 -6.67
CA ALA A 233 -19.82 16.57 -7.87
C ALA A 233 -18.96 17.84 -8.09
N LYS A 234 -19.26 18.94 -7.38
CA LYS A 234 -18.59 20.23 -7.51
C LYS A 234 -17.91 20.68 -6.22
N VAL A 235 -18.01 19.89 -5.14
CA VAL A 235 -17.48 20.29 -3.84
C VAL A 235 -15.96 20.47 -3.90
N THR A 236 -15.50 21.59 -3.36
CA THR A 236 -14.09 21.80 -3.04
C THR A 236 -13.94 21.61 -1.55
N TRP A 237 -13.18 20.60 -1.16
CA TRP A 237 -12.96 20.25 0.23
C TRP A 237 -11.94 21.19 0.89
N ASP A 238 -10.77 21.29 0.24
CA ASP A 238 -9.61 22.09 0.62
C ASP A 238 -8.76 22.41 -0.62
N ARG A 239 -7.56 22.93 -0.40
CA ARG A 239 -6.57 23.21 -1.46
C ARG A 239 -5.34 22.32 -1.38
N GLY A 240 -5.32 21.35 -0.46
CA GLY A 240 -4.10 20.63 -0.13
C GLY A 240 -3.05 21.53 0.50
N ASN A 241 -1.81 21.04 0.52
CA ASN A 241 -0.65 21.79 0.99
C ASN A 241 0.59 21.45 0.14
N GLY A 242 1.81 21.82 0.61
CA GLY A 242 3.06 21.55 -0.12
C GLY A 242 3.37 20.07 -0.32
N ASP A 243 2.85 19.19 0.56
CA ASP A 243 3.13 17.76 0.58
C ASP A 243 1.94 16.92 0.13
N PHE A 244 0.71 17.46 0.20
CA PHE A 244 -0.51 16.74 -0.12
C PHE A 244 -1.32 17.42 -1.22
N PRO A 245 -1.77 16.65 -2.22
CA PRO A 245 -2.79 17.14 -3.15
C PRO A 245 -4.11 17.41 -2.39
N PRO A 246 -5.01 18.24 -2.94
CA PRO A 246 -6.32 18.50 -2.35
C PRO A 246 -7.11 17.23 -2.08
N THR A 247 -7.95 17.28 -1.06
CA THR A 247 -8.97 16.26 -0.83
C THR A 247 -9.88 16.14 -2.04
N SER A 248 -10.11 14.91 -2.47
CA SER A 248 -10.92 14.57 -3.64
C SER A 248 -12.03 13.60 -3.26
N SER A 249 -13.18 13.73 -3.93
CA SER A 249 -14.32 12.85 -3.72
C SER A 249 -14.94 12.39 -5.03
N GLN A 250 -15.46 11.17 -5.03
CA GLN A 250 -16.12 10.56 -6.19
C GLN A 250 -17.42 9.87 -5.77
N ILE A 251 -18.36 9.79 -6.69
CA ILE A 251 -19.50 8.89 -6.61
C ILE A 251 -19.09 7.62 -7.35
N ALA A 252 -18.87 6.53 -6.60
CA ALA A 252 -18.42 5.27 -7.18
C ALA A 252 -19.54 4.50 -7.88
N SER A 253 -20.76 4.53 -7.32
CA SER A 253 -21.94 3.93 -7.94
C SER A 253 -23.24 4.55 -7.41
N ILE A 254 -24.31 4.39 -8.20
CA ILE A 254 -25.67 4.74 -7.82
C ILE A 254 -26.59 3.58 -8.23
N HIS A 255 -27.39 3.09 -7.29
CA HIS A 255 -28.38 2.05 -7.53
C HIS A 255 -29.75 2.52 -7.09
N ALA A 256 -30.73 2.43 -8.00
CA ALA A 256 -32.14 2.75 -7.72
C ALA A 256 -33.05 2.06 -8.73
N GLY A 257 -34.23 1.67 -8.26
CA GLY A 257 -35.30 1.13 -9.11
C GLY A 257 -35.18 -0.35 -9.45
N THR A 258 -36.27 -0.87 -10.03
CA THR A 258 -36.45 -2.31 -10.37
C THR A 258 -36.22 -2.60 -11.86
N GLY A 259 -35.88 -1.56 -12.67
CA GLY A 259 -35.82 -1.65 -14.13
C GLY A 259 -37.17 -1.45 -14.84
N ALA A 260 -38.29 -1.41 -14.11
CA ALA A 260 -39.60 -1.11 -14.68
C ALA A 260 -39.72 0.37 -15.04
N ARG A 261 -40.22 0.68 -16.24
CA ARG A 261 -40.25 2.07 -16.76
C ARG A 261 -41.31 2.96 -16.11
N ASN A 262 -42.33 2.37 -15.49
CA ASN A 262 -43.48 3.05 -14.92
C ASN A 262 -43.57 2.95 -13.39
N VAL A 263 -42.46 2.53 -12.73
CA VAL A 263 -42.39 2.38 -11.26
C VAL A 263 -41.22 3.21 -10.74
N THR A 264 -41.46 4.09 -9.77
CA THR A 264 -40.40 4.79 -9.03
C THR A 264 -39.84 3.92 -7.93
N PRO A 265 -38.54 4.06 -7.57
CA PRO A 265 -37.95 3.27 -6.50
C PRO A 265 -38.47 3.62 -5.10
N SER A 266 -38.34 2.68 -4.17
CA SER A 266 -38.51 2.94 -2.73
C SER A 266 -37.25 3.48 -2.05
N GLU A 267 -36.08 3.30 -2.68
CA GLU A 267 -34.79 3.75 -2.17
C GLU A 267 -33.83 4.10 -3.29
N ALA A 268 -32.85 4.93 -2.97
CA ALA A 268 -31.67 5.19 -3.80
C ALA A 268 -30.42 5.00 -2.95
N VAL A 269 -29.49 4.17 -3.42
CA VAL A 269 -28.22 3.88 -2.73
C VAL A 269 -27.07 4.45 -3.54
N VAL A 270 -26.21 5.22 -2.86
CA VAL A 270 -25.03 5.87 -3.46
C VAL A 270 -23.79 5.45 -2.72
N GLN A 271 -22.77 5.00 -3.45
CA GLN A 271 -21.44 4.74 -2.91
C GLN A 271 -20.56 5.98 -3.11
N LEU A 272 -20.15 6.57 -2.01
CA LEU A 272 -19.26 7.73 -1.95
C LEU A 272 -17.83 7.27 -1.62
N ASN A 273 -16.83 7.86 -2.28
CA ASN A 273 -15.42 7.64 -1.97
C ASN A 273 -14.75 8.99 -1.76
N VAL A 274 -13.96 9.12 -0.70
CA VAL A 274 -13.19 10.32 -0.40
C VAL A 274 -11.73 9.95 -0.13
N ARG A 275 -10.83 10.68 -0.76
CA ARG A 275 -9.38 10.65 -0.48
C ARG A 275 -9.01 11.99 0.13
N HIS A 276 -8.78 12.02 1.43
CA HIS A 276 -8.61 13.27 2.17
C HIS A 276 -7.16 13.50 2.61
N CYS A 277 -6.72 14.74 2.52
CA CYS A 277 -5.44 15.19 3.07
C CYS A 277 -5.63 15.66 4.54
N PRO A 278 -4.54 15.96 5.27
CA PRO A 278 -4.65 16.42 6.66
C PRO A 278 -5.44 17.71 6.86
N GLU A 279 -5.62 18.54 5.80
CA GLU A 279 -6.39 19.79 5.84
C GLU A 279 -7.89 19.55 6.01
N THR A 280 -8.38 18.34 5.74
CA THR A 280 -9.78 17.96 5.89
C THR A 280 -9.86 16.59 6.56
N SER A 281 -10.21 16.54 7.82
CA SER A 281 -10.35 15.30 8.58
C SER A 281 -11.56 14.47 8.12
N SER A 282 -11.54 13.16 8.41
CA SER A 282 -12.69 12.28 8.17
C SER A 282 -13.95 12.76 8.91
N ALA A 283 -13.80 13.33 10.10
CA ALA A 283 -14.88 13.91 10.87
C ALA A 283 -15.52 15.13 10.18
N GLU A 284 -14.70 16.01 9.61
CA GLU A 284 -15.17 17.17 8.84
C GLU A 284 -15.88 16.75 7.56
N VAL A 285 -15.39 15.71 6.86
CA VAL A 285 -16.09 15.16 5.70
C VAL A 285 -17.49 14.70 6.09
N LYS A 286 -17.62 13.90 7.17
CA LYS A 286 -18.92 13.43 7.66
C LYS A 286 -19.85 14.58 7.99
N ALA A 287 -19.39 15.58 8.75
CA ALA A 287 -20.17 16.73 9.15
C ALA A 287 -20.65 17.56 7.94
N ARG A 288 -19.79 17.78 6.93
CA ARG A 288 -20.17 18.49 5.70
C ARG A 288 -21.19 17.71 4.87
N VAL A 289 -21.08 16.38 4.79
CA VAL A 289 -22.07 15.55 4.10
C VAL A 289 -23.44 15.65 4.77
N GLU A 290 -23.49 15.53 6.10
CA GLU A 290 -24.74 15.70 6.85
C GLU A 290 -25.34 17.09 6.67
N ASP A 291 -24.51 18.14 6.64
CA ASP A 291 -24.95 19.50 6.37
C ASP A 291 -25.52 19.65 4.96
N MET A 292 -24.87 19.05 3.94
CA MET A 292 -25.37 19.05 2.56
C MET A 292 -26.73 18.34 2.47
N LEU A 293 -26.88 17.16 3.07
CA LEU A 293 -28.15 16.41 3.11
C LEU A 293 -29.27 17.24 3.76
N ARG A 294 -28.99 17.87 4.89
CA ARG A 294 -29.92 18.74 5.62
C ARG A 294 -30.34 19.96 4.79
N ARG A 295 -29.40 20.65 4.13
CA ARG A 295 -29.68 21.82 3.28
C ARG A 295 -30.57 21.49 2.09
N HIS A 296 -30.46 20.27 1.57
CA HIS A 296 -31.31 19.77 0.50
C HIS A 296 -32.62 19.13 1.00
N GLY A 297 -32.92 19.21 2.31
CA GLY A 297 -34.17 18.72 2.89
C GLY A 297 -34.27 17.17 2.90
N ILE A 298 -33.12 16.46 2.81
CA ILE A 298 -33.08 15.01 2.87
C ILE A 298 -33.01 14.62 4.35
N ALA A 299 -34.15 14.18 4.92
CA ALA A 299 -34.25 13.81 6.33
C ALA A 299 -34.33 12.30 6.56
N ASP A 300 -34.93 11.56 5.62
CA ASP A 300 -35.07 10.10 5.70
C ASP A 300 -33.96 9.45 4.89
N TYR A 301 -32.82 9.23 5.58
CA TYR A 301 -31.63 8.58 5.03
C TYR A 301 -30.89 7.79 6.11
N SER A 302 -30.03 6.87 5.68
CA SER A 302 -28.94 6.31 6.48
C SER A 302 -27.63 6.46 5.72
N ILE A 303 -26.54 6.61 6.45
CA ILE A 303 -25.20 6.61 5.88
C ILE A 303 -24.26 5.79 6.76
N ASP A 304 -23.65 4.75 6.16
CA ASP A 304 -22.65 3.92 6.80
C ASP A 304 -21.27 4.37 6.31
N TRP A 305 -20.42 4.74 7.26
CA TRP A 305 -19.05 5.20 6.96
C TRP A 305 -18.02 4.15 7.34
N GLN A 306 -17.14 3.83 6.39
CA GLN A 306 -15.93 3.07 6.62
C GLN A 306 -14.73 3.99 6.38
N VAL A 307 -13.92 4.23 7.42
CA VAL A 307 -12.64 4.94 7.31
C VAL A 307 -11.55 3.89 7.22
N SER A 308 -11.00 3.70 6.03
CA SER A 308 -9.94 2.72 5.79
C SER A 308 -8.59 3.19 6.35
N GLY A 309 -8.39 4.50 6.48
CA GLY A 309 -7.21 5.08 7.12
C GLY A 309 -7.25 6.60 7.14
N GLU A 310 -6.66 7.18 8.17
CA GLU A 310 -6.38 8.62 8.25
C GLU A 310 -5.10 8.94 7.46
N PRO A 311 -4.91 10.20 7.04
CA PRO A 311 -3.67 10.60 6.38
C PRO A 311 -2.49 10.47 7.33
N PHE A 312 -1.34 10.07 6.79
CA PHE A 312 -0.09 10.15 7.53
C PHE A 312 1.01 10.81 6.70
N TYR A 313 1.99 11.37 7.37
CA TYR A 313 3.13 12.04 6.79
C TYR A 313 4.37 11.82 7.64
N SER A 314 5.42 11.33 7.05
CA SER A 314 6.73 11.20 7.68
C SER A 314 7.54 12.47 7.46
N GLN A 315 7.87 13.14 8.55
CA GLN A 315 8.73 14.32 8.52
C GLN A 315 10.10 13.98 7.92
N PRO A 316 10.85 14.96 7.38
CA PRO A 316 12.24 14.73 6.98
C PRO A 316 13.04 14.07 8.10
N GLY A 317 13.64 12.91 7.79
CA GLY A 317 14.35 12.10 8.76
C GLY A 317 15.41 11.22 8.10
N ARG A 318 16.04 10.39 8.91
CA ARG A 318 17.19 9.57 8.50
C ARG A 318 16.82 8.51 7.47
N LEU A 319 15.63 7.92 7.57
CA LEU A 319 15.16 6.94 6.57
C LEU A 319 14.95 7.61 5.22
N ARG A 320 14.34 8.81 5.19
CA ARG A 320 14.15 9.58 3.96
C ARG A 320 15.49 9.93 3.30
N GLU A 321 16.46 10.40 4.08
CA GLU A 321 17.80 10.71 3.58
C GLU A 321 18.48 9.46 3.01
N ALA A 322 18.39 8.32 3.70
CA ALA A 322 18.96 7.06 3.27
C ALA A 322 18.31 6.57 1.95
N ALA A 323 16.97 6.61 1.85
CA ALA A 323 16.24 6.17 0.66
C ALA A 323 16.56 7.04 -0.56
N VAL A 324 16.57 8.38 -0.41
CA VAL A 324 16.93 9.31 -1.49
C VAL A 324 18.39 9.10 -1.92
N ALA A 325 19.31 8.95 -0.97
CA ALA A 325 20.70 8.70 -1.29
C ALA A 325 20.91 7.37 -2.04
N ALA A 326 20.21 6.30 -1.62
CA ALA A 326 20.26 5.01 -2.29
C ALA A 326 19.72 5.09 -3.73
N CYS A 327 18.57 5.76 -3.95
CA CYS A 327 18.03 5.99 -5.29
C CYS A 327 19.02 6.75 -6.18
N ARG A 328 19.62 7.82 -5.70
CA ARG A 328 20.62 8.59 -6.45
C ARG A 328 21.87 7.79 -6.79
N THR A 329 22.36 7.00 -5.83
CA THR A 329 23.64 6.30 -5.96
C THR A 329 23.52 5.03 -6.81
N LEU A 330 22.45 4.23 -6.62
CA LEU A 330 22.31 2.90 -7.22
C LEU A 330 21.38 2.87 -8.42
N LEU A 331 20.39 3.75 -8.44
CA LEU A 331 19.40 3.80 -9.51
C LEU A 331 19.66 4.96 -10.47
N GLU A 332 20.56 5.89 -10.10
CA GLU A 332 20.86 7.11 -10.85
C GLU A 332 19.61 7.99 -11.08
N VAL A 333 18.70 7.99 -10.09
CA VAL A 333 17.41 8.69 -10.13
C VAL A 333 17.28 9.61 -8.93
N ASP A 334 16.81 10.83 -9.15
CA ASP A 334 16.39 11.74 -8.09
C ASP A 334 14.88 11.56 -7.85
N PRO A 335 14.48 10.91 -6.74
CA PRO A 335 13.08 10.53 -6.57
C PRO A 335 12.19 11.74 -6.29
N GLU A 336 10.99 11.75 -6.89
CA GLU A 336 9.91 12.63 -6.44
C GLU A 336 9.39 12.16 -5.09
N LEU A 337 9.43 13.04 -4.10
CA LEU A 337 8.85 12.78 -2.78
C LEU A 337 7.40 13.23 -2.80
N ASN A 338 6.44 12.33 -2.58
CA ASN A 338 5.02 12.68 -2.66
C ASN A 338 4.14 11.78 -1.78
N THR A 339 2.84 12.12 -1.69
CA THR A 339 1.82 11.45 -0.88
C THR A 339 0.65 10.93 -1.72
N GLY A 340 0.87 10.78 -3.02
CA GLY A 340 -0.15 10.36 -3.99
C GLY A 340 -0.46 8.86 -3.94
N GLY A 341 -1.41 8.43 -4.78
CA GLY A 341 -1.79 7.03 -4.96
C GLY A 341 -2.86 6.52 -4.00
N GLY A 342 -2.95 5.20 -3.88
CA GLY A 342 -3.85 4.48 -2.99
C GLY A 342 -3.47 4.64 -1.52
N THR A 343 -3.94 3.75 -0.66
CA THR A 343 -3.45 3.64 0.71
C THR A 343 -2.53 2.41 0.83
N SER A 344 -1.86 2.24 1.95
CA SER A 344 -1.00 1.10 2.25
C SER A 344 -1.01 0.80 3.74
N ASP A 345 -0.51 -0.34 4.15
CA ASP A 345 -0.43 -0.73 5.55
C ASP A 345 0.54 0.13 6.40
N GLY A 346 1.36 0.95 5.76
CA GLY A 346 2.14 1.98 6.43
C GLY A 346 1.28 2.92 7.30
N ARG A 347 -0.02 3.09 6.94
CA ARG A 347 -1.01 3.88 7.71
C ARG A 347 -1.23 3.38 9.14
N PHE A 348 -0.96 2.12 9.42
CA PHE A 348 -1.13 1.54 10.75
C PHE A 348 0.14 1.67 11.60
N ILE A 349 1.30 1.75 10.98
CA ILE A 349 2.62 1.85 11.65
C ILE A 349 2.99 3.30 11.93
N ALA A 350 2.74 4.23 10.99
CA ALA A 350 3.09 5.63 11.17
C ALA A 350 2.50 6.27 12.45
N PRO A 351 1.23 5.99 12.87
CA PRO A 351 0.67 6.53 14.11
C PRO A 351 1.34 6.03 15.40
N LEU A 352 2.24 5.04 15.31
CA LEU A 352 3.04 4.58 16.45
C LEU A 352 4.26 5.48 16.73
N GLY A 353 4.53 6.47 15.87
CA GLY A 353 5.68 7.38 15.96
C GLY A 353 6.86 6.98 15.08
N THR A 354 6.68 5.99 14.22
CA THR A 354 7.67 5.47 13.27
C THR A 354 7.80 6.39 12.05
N GLU A 355 9.03 6.65 11.58
CA GLU A 355 9.26 7.22 10.25
C GLU A 355 8.95 6.15 9.19
N VAL A 356 7.89 6.36 8.40
CA VAL A 356 7.41 5.40 7.39
C VAL A 356 7.62 5.96 5.99
N LEU A 357 8.26 5.20 5.13
CA LEU A 357 8.38 5.49 3.69
C LEU A 357 7.92 4.30 2.87
N GLU A 358 7.59 4.56 1.59
CA GLU A 358 7.31 3.51 0.64
C GLU A 358 8.19 3.65 -0.58
N LEU A 359 8.86 2.56 -0.91
CA LEU A 359 9.73 2.44 -2.08
C LEU A 359 9.65 1.01 -2.61
N GLY A 360 9.21 0.86 -3.84
CA GLY A 360 9.09 -0.45 -4.49
C GLY A 360 9.07 -0.36 -6.00
N LEU A 361 8.64 -1.44 -6.65
CA LEU A 361 8.63 -1.63 -8.09
C LEU A 361 7.72 -0.63 -8.81
N VAL A 362 7.77 -0.66 -10.15
CA VAL A 362 6.94 0.17 -11.01
C VAL A 362 5.49 -0.34 -11.00
N ASN A 363 4.53 0.55 -10.79
CA ASN A 363 3.12 0.22 -10.55
C ASN A 363 2.24 0.13 -11.80
N THR A 364 2.80 0.22 -12.99
CA THR A 364 2.01 0.34 -14.23
C THR A 364 1.22 -0.90 -14.60
N SER A 365 1.61 -2.08 -14.09
CA SER A 365 0.99 -3.38 -14.38
C SER A 365 0.19 -3.98 -13.22
N ILE A 366 0.22 -3.38 -12.03
CA ILE A 366 -0.47 -3.92 -10.85
C ILE A 366 -1.96 -4.09 -11.08
N HIS A 367 -2.57 -5.14 -10.49
CA HIS A 367 -4.00 -5.50 -10.61
C HIS A 367 -4.49 -5.77 -12.04
N LYS A 368 -3.61 -5.75 -13.03
CA LYS A 368 -3.94 -6.02 -14.44
C LYS A 368 -3.67 -7.47 -14.82
N ILE A 369 -4.24 -7.89 -15.92
CA ILE A 369 -3.83 -9.11 -16.63
C ILE A 369 -2.40 -8.90 -17.13
N ASP A 370 -1.60 -9.98 -17.13
CA ASP A 370 -0.17 -9.95 -17.47
C ASP A 370 0.65 -8.97 -16.61
N GLU A 371 0.33 -8.90 -15.31
CA GLU A 371 1.16 -8.20 -14.33
C GLU A 371 2.61 -8.62 -14.47
N CYS A 372 3.53 -7.65 -14.46
CA CYS A 372 4.94 -7.92 -14.77
C CYS A 372 5.89 -6.87 -14.17
N THR A 373 7.17 -7.26 -14.08
CA THR A 373 8.28 -6.37 -13.72
C THR A 373 9.55 -6.73 -14.48
N PRO A 374 10.43 -5.77 -14.83
CA PRO A 374 11.75 -6.08 -15.34
C PRO A 374 12.55 -6.89 -14.31
N VAL A 375 13.18 -7.99 -14.75
CA VAL A 375 14.02 -8.82 -13.89
C VAL A 375 15.17 -8.02 -13.29
N ALA A 376 15.75 -7.11 -14.05
CA ALA A 376 16.81 -6.22 -13.58
C ALA A 376 16.37 -5.30 -12.43
N ASP A 377 15.09 -4.94 -12.37
CA ASP A 377 14.58 -4.07 -11.30
C ASP A 377 14.49 -4.81 -9.96
N LEU A 378 14.29 -6.13 -9.97
CA LEU A 378 14.35 -6.94 -8.74
C LEU A 378 15.75 -6.90 -8.11
N ASP A 379 16.80 -7.08 -8.92
CA ASP A 379 18.19 -7.00 -8.46
C ASP A 379 18.54 -5.59 -7.95
N ARG A 380 18.16 -4.57 -8.72
CA ARG A 380 18.39 -3.16 -8.36
C ARG A 380 17.65 -2.74 -7.10
N LEU A 381 16.40 -3.20 -6.92
CA LEU A 381 15.62 -2.93 -5.71
C LEU A 381 16.25 -3.61 -4.49
N CYS A 382 16.69 -4.86 -4.64
CA CYS A 382 17.41 -5.58 -3.57
C CYS A 382 18.69 -4.84 -3.16
N ALA A 383 19.49 -4.36 -4.12
CA ALA A 383 20.67 -3.55 -3.86
C ALA A 383 20.31 -2.24 -3.12
N THR A 384 19.22 -1.60 -3.52
CA THR A 384 18.71 -0.36 -2.90
C THR A 384 18.31 -0.61 -1.44
N TYR A 385 17.56 -1.67 -1.16
CA TYR A 385 17.19 -2.03 0.20
C TYR A 385 18.39 -2.39 1.07
N HIS A 386 19.37 -3.12 0.53
CA HIS A 386 20.60 -3.43 1.23
C HIS A 386 21.40 -2.16 1.59
N ASP A 387 21.52 -1.20 0.67
CA ASP A 387 22.22 0.08 0.93
C ASP A 387 21.49 0.90 2.00
N ILE A 388 20.15 0.90 1.99
CA ILE A 388 19.34 1.55 3.05
C ILE A 388 19.62 0.91 4.41
N ILE A 389 19.66 -0.43 4.50
CA ILE A 389 20.03 -1.14 5.74
C ILE A 389 21.42 -0.69 6.21
N CYS A 390 22.40 -0.66 5.30
CA CYS A 390 23.76 -0.24 5.64
C CYS A 390 23.81 1.19 6.19
N ARG A 391 23.09 2.14 5.59
CA ARG A 391 23.03 3.54 6.03
C ARG A 391 22.36 3.73 7.39
N ILE A 392 21.35 2.89 7.69
CA ILE A 392 20.59 3.00 8.95
C ILE A 392 21.27 2.22 10.08
N ILE A 393 21.69 0.99 9.82
CA ILE A 393 22.14 0.04 10.85
C ILE A 393 23.66 0.03 11.00
N ALA A 394 24.43 -0.04 9.90
CA ALA A 394 25.88 -0.15 9.98
C ALA A 394 26.60 1.18 10.28
N SER A 395 25.92 2.32 10.08
CA SER A 395 26.47 3.66 10.34
C SER A 395 26.13 4.21 11.74
N ALA A 396 25.57 3.37 12.63
CA ALA A 396 25.12 3.74 13.97
C ALA A 396 26.18 3.48 15.05
#